data_26c663fb012377b4c016be43846d8289
#
_entry.id   26c663fb012377b4c016be43846d8289
#
_cell.length_a   1.000
_cell.length_b   1.000
_cell.length_c   1.000
_cell.angle_alpha   90.00
_cell.angle_beta   90.00
_cell.angle_gamma   90.00
#
_symmetry.space_group_name_H-M   'P 1'
#
loop_
_entity.id
_entity.type
_entity.pdbx_description
1 polymer ?
#
loop_
_entity_poly.entity_id
_entity_poly.type
_entity_poly.pdbx_seq_one_letter_code
_entity_poly.pdbx_strand_id
1 'polypeptide(L)'
;ILDSIIAALRETGKDLARLRAEDLAPVDEFHVRGREATAELARRAALKPGSHVLDVGCGLGGSARYLAAEHQCQVTGIDLTKEYVDVANALAGMVGLSEKVAFRQASALEMPFDDGTFDAVWTEHVQMNIADKQAFYREIGRVTRPKGMLLFHDIFQGKGGPLHYPVPWAEESSISFLAAPDEVRGTLETLGFVIHDWVDKSEASLQWIVTAIEKLKVS
;
A
#
# COMPACT_ATOMS: atom_id res chain seq x y z
N ILE A 1 -18.10 6.27 2.27
CA ILE A 1 -16.71 6.69 1.93
C ILE A 1 -16.68 7.45 0.61
N LEU A 2 -17.15 6.88 -0.51
CA LEU A 2 -17.09 7.54 -1.83
C LEU A 2 -17.73 8.92 -1.85
N ASP A 3 -18.94 9.06 -1.30
CA ASP A 3 -19.66 10.33 -1.27
C ASP A 3 -18.89 11.41 -0.48
N SER A 4 -18.24 11.02 0.61
CA SER A 4 -17.40 11.93 1.41
C SER A 4 -16.16 12.40 0.63
N ILE A 5 -15.53 11.51 -0.13
CA ILE A 5 -14.41 11.84 -1.00
C ILE A 5 -14.86 12.80 -2.10
N ILE A 6 -15.99 12.51 -2.76
CA ILE A 6 -16.56 13.39 -3.81
C ILE A 6 -16.89 14.77 -3.25
N ALA A 7 -17.46 14.85 -2.05
CA ALA A 7 -17.75 16.12 -1.38
C ALA A 7 -16.46 16.92 -1.12
N ALA A 8 -15.44 16.29 -0.53
CA ALA A 8 -14.15 16.92 -0.27
C ALA A 8 -13.44 17.43 -1.55
N LEU A 9 -13.51 16.65 -2.63
CA LEU A 9 -12.96 17.08 -3.93
C LEU A 9 -13.68 18.32 -4.48
N ARG A 10 -15.00 18.40 -4.34
CA ARG A 10 -15.79 19.59 -4.73
C ARG A 10 -15.46 20.80 -3.89
N GLU A 11 -15.36 20.63 -2.57
CA GLU A 11 -15.00 21.71 -1.63
C GLU A 11 -13.62 22.29 -1.92
N THR A 12 -12.68 21.46 -2.39
CA THR A 12 -11.34 21.90 -2.82
C THR A 12 -11.31 22.44 -4.25
N GLY A 13 -12.47 22.61 -4.90
CA GLY A 13 -12.59 23.19 -6.25
C GLY A 13 -12.16 22.29 -7.39
N LYS A 14 -12.07 20.97 -7.17
CA LYS A 14 -11.71 20.01 -8.22
C LYS A 14 -12.87 19.79 -9.19
N ASP A 15 -12.57 19.80 -10.49
CA ASP A 15 -13.52 19.42 -11.55
C ASP A 15 -13.57 17.89 -11.65
N LEU A 16 -14.66 17.29 -11.21
CA LEU A 16 -14.83 15.83 -11.22
C LEU A 16 -14.78 15.19 -12.62
N ALA A 17 -15.04 15.99 -13.67
CA ALA A 17 -14.95 15.50 -15.05
C ALA A 17 -13.52 15.48 -15.60
N ARG A 18 -12.56 16.05 -14.87
CA ARG A 18 -11.16 16.19 -15.28
C ARG A 18 -10.17 15.76 -14.21
N LEU A 19 -10.59 14.88 -13.30
CA LEU A 19 -9.73 14.35 -12.26
C LEU A 19 -8.57 13.54 -12.84
N ARG A 20 -7.42 13.69 -12.21
CA ARG A 20 -6.22 12.88 -12.44
C ARG A 20 -5.88 12.10 -11.19
N ALA A 21 -5.11 11.03 -11.31
CA ALA A 21 -4.71 10.19 -10.17
C ALA A 21 -4.04 11.01 -9.04
N GLU A 22 -3.29 12.06 -9.39
CA GLU A 22 -2.64 12.94 -8.40
C GLU A 22 -3.62 13.78 -7.58
N ASP A 23 -4.81 14.07 -8.11
CA ASP A 23 -5.85 14.83 -7.40
C ASP A 23 -6.46 14.04 -6.25
N LEU A 24 -6.37 12.71 -6.29
CA LEU A 24 -6.89 11.79 -5.28
C LEU A 24 -5.89 11.52 -4.14
N ALA A 25 -4.59 11.76 -4.33
CA ALA A 25 -3.55 11.44 -3.34
C ALA A 25 -3.84 11.94 -1.90
N PRO A 26 -4.45 13.14 -1.69
CA PRO A 26 -4.80 13.58 -0.34
C PRO A 26 -5.88 12.75 0.37
N VAL A 27 -6.63 11.95 -0.36
CA VAL A 27 -7.81 11.21 0.15
C VAL A 27 -7.68 9.69 0.02
N ASP A 28 -6.61 9.17 -0.58
CA ASP A 28 -6.48 7.73 -0.86
C ASP A 28 -5.11 7.12 -0.51
N GLU A 29 -4.20 7.90 0.08
CA GLU A 29 -2.89 7.43 0.53
C GLU A 29 -2.74 7.61 2.04
N PHE A 30 -3.21 6.64 2.79
CA PHE A 30 -3.26 6.69 4.26
C PHE A 30 -1.99 6.19 4.96
N HIS A 31 -1.01 5.70 4.23
CA HIS A 31 0.27 5.29 4.81
C HIS A 31 1.16 6.50 5.14
N VAL A 32 2.08 6.32 6.07
CA VAL A 32 3.02 7.37 6.49
C VAL A 32 3.85 7.84 5.29
N ARG A 33 4.02 9.15 5.16
CA ARG A 33 4.65 9.85 4.04
C ARG A 33 3.86 9.82 2.73
N GLY A 34 2.69 9.17 2.68
CA GLY A 34 1.78 9.18 1.55
C GLY A 34 2.49 9.02 0.19
N ARG A 35 2.09 9.80 -0.81
CA ARG A 35 2.64 9.79 -2.18
C ARG A 35 4.17 9.85 -2.25
N GLU A 36 4.83 10.49 -1.29
CA GLU A 36 6.30 10.55 -1.25
C GLU A 36 6.92 9.17 -1.05
N ALA A 37 6.36 8.35 -0.14
CA ALA A 37 6.83 6.98 0.11
C ALA A 37 6.60 6.09 -1.10
N THR A 38 5.38 6.11 -1.68
CA THR A 38 5.03 5.37 -2.90
C THR A 38 5.98 5.74 -4.06
N ALA A 39 6.20 7.03 -4.30
CA ALA A 39 7.09 7.49 -5.37
C ALA A 39 8.56 7.11 -5.14
N GLU A 40 9.03 7.15 -3.89
CA GLU A 40 10.38 6.72 -3.54
C GLU A 40 10.56 5.22 -3.78
N LEU A 41 9.61 4.41 -3.34
CA LEU A 41 9.63 2.96 -3.51
C LEU A 41 9.57 2.58 -4.99
N ALA A 42 8.72 3.23 -5.78
CA ALA A 42 8.58 2.99 -7.21
C ALA A 42 9.86 3.33 -8.00
N ARG A 43 10.56 4.42 -7.65
CA ARG A 43 11.86 4.75 -8.26
C ARG A 43 12.92 3.68 -8.00
N ARG A 44 12.92 3.07 -6.79
CA ARG A 44 13.85 1.97 -6.45
C ARG A 44 13.51 0.68 -7.17
N ALA A 45 12.23 0.42 -7.38
CA ALA A 45 11.73 -0.76 -8.05
C ALA A 45 12.16 -0.87 -9.52
N ALA A 46 12.40 0.24 -10.19
CA ALA A 46 12.69 0.30 -11.62
C ALA A 46 11.71 -0.54 -12.47
N LEU A 47 10.41 -0.48 -12.12
CA LEU A 47 9.34 -1.19 -12.82
C LEU A 47 9.32 -0.79 -14.30
N LYS A 48 9.11 -1.77 -15.16
CA LYS A 48 9.03 -1.53 -16.61
C LYS A 48 7.59 -1.22 -17.01
N PRO A 49 7.37 -0.37 -18.03
CA PRO A 49 6.05 -0.21 -18.64
C PRO A 49 5.44 -1.57 -19.01
N GLY A 50 4.18 -1.76 -18.66
CA GLY A 50 3.47 -3.02 -18.87
C GLY A 50 3.73 -4.09 -17.82
N SER A 51 4.58 -3.85 -16.80
CA SER A 51 4.73 -4.79 -15.68
C SER A 51 3.37 -5.05 -15.01
N HIS A 52 3.10 -6.32 -14.74
CA HIS A 52 1.91 -6.73 -13.99
C HIS A 52 2.22 -6.74 -12.50
N VAL A 53 1.63 -5.82 -11.76
CA VAL A 53 1.88 -5.61 -10.32
C VAL A 53 0.65 -6.02 -9.52
N LEU A 54 0.86 -6.75 -8.42
CA LEU A 54 -0.17 -7.00 -7.42
C LEU A 54 0.03 -6.01 -6.26
N ASP A 55 -0.99 -5.22 -5.97
CA ASP A 55 -1.05 -4.33 -4.79
C ASP A 55 -1.86 -5.02 -3.68
N VAL A 56 -1.16 -5.50 -2.65
CA VAL A 56 -1.76 -6.25 -1.54
C VAL A 56 -2.11 -5.31 -0.40
N GLY A 57 -3.37 -5.31 0.02
CA GLY A 57 -3.91 -4.35 0.97
C GLY A 57 -4.06 -2.97 0.33
N CYS A 58 -4.58 -2.93 -0.89
CA CYS A 58 -4.61 -1.75 -1.74
C CYS A 58 -5.47 -0.59 -1.20
N GLY A 59 -6.27 -0.81 -0.17
CA GLY A 59 -7.17 0.20 0.38
C GLY A 59 -8.04 0.85 -0.70
N LEU A 60 -7.98 2.17 -0.81
CA LEU A 60 -8.71 2.93 -1.84
C LEU A 60 -7.97 3.00 -3.19
N GLY A 61 -6.85 2.27 -3.34
CA GLY A 61 -6.14 2.08 -4.60
C GLY A 61 -5.23 3.23 -5.03
N GLY A 62 -4.76 4.07 -4.09
CA GLY A 62 -3.87 5.20 -4.38
C GLY A 62 -2.58 4.77 -5.04
N SER A 63 -1.85 3.83 -4.43
CA SER A 63 -0.58 3.30 -4.94
C SER A 63 -0.76 2.60 -6.29
N ALA A 64 -1.83 1.79 -6.44
CA ALA A 64 -2.14 1.13 -7.72
C ALA A 64 -2.36 2.13 -8.86
N ARG A 65 -3.15 3.18 -8.63
CA ARG A 65 -3.38 4.23 -9.62
C ARG A 65 -2.11 5.02 -9.95
N TYR A 66 -1.26 5.27 -8.95
CA TYR A 66 0.04 5.91 -9.16
C TYR A 66 0.93 5.06 -10.07
N LEU A 67 1.08 3.76 -9.78
CA LEU A 67 1.90 2.84 -10.58
C LEU A 67 1.38 2.74 -12.03
N ALA A 68 0.06 2.74 -12.21
CA ALA A 68 -0.54 2.70 -13.54
C ALA A 68 -0.36 3.99 -14.32
N ALA A 69 -0.50 5.15 -13.68
CA ALA A 69 -0.39 6.45 -14.32
C ALA A 69 1.06 6.83 -14.64
N GLU A 70 1.96 6.71 -13.66
CA GLU A 70 3.34 7.20 -13.76
C GLU A 70 4.32 6.17 -14.32
N HIS A 71 4.09 4.88 -14.00
CA HIS A 71 5.00 3.79 -14.42
C HIS A 71 4.40 2.90 -15.51
N GLN A 72 3.19 3.22 -15.99
CA GLN A 72 2.51 2.47 -17.06
C GLN A 72 2.34 0.98 -16.74
N CYS A 73 2.22 0.62 -15.46
CA CYS A 73 1.99 -0.74 -15.02
C CYS A 73 0.53 -1.17 -15.26
N GLN A 74 0.32 -2.48 -15.38
CA GLN A 74 -0.99 -3.12 -15.18
C GLN A 74 -1.06 -3.53 -13.72
N VAL A 75 -2.05 -3.04 -12.96
CA VAL A 75 -2.10 -3.29 -11.52
C VAL A 75 -3.39 -4.00 -11.12
N THR A 76 -3.24 -5.10 -10.41
CA THR A 76 -4.35 -5.74 -9.71
C THR A 76 -4.21 -5.42 -8.22
N GLY A 77 -5.23 -4.82 -7.61
CA GLY A 77 -5.28 -4.56 -6.18
C GLY A 77 -6.17 -5.58 -5.46
N ILE A 78 -5.76 -6.00 -4.26
CA ILE A 78 -6.61 -6.77 -3.37
C ILE A 78 -6.71 -6.10 -2.00
N ASP A 79 -7.90 -6.14 -1.41
CA ASP A 79 -8.15 -5.74 -0.04
C ASP A 79 -9.19 -6.65 0.60
N LEU A 80 -9.12 -6.82 1.92
CA LEU A 80 -10.08 -7.63 2.66
C LEU A 80 -11.45 -6.92 2.77
N THR A 81 -11.44 -5.58 2.73
CA THR A 81 -12.60 -4.72 2.93
C THR A 81 -13.31 -4.44 1.61
N LYS A 82 -14.47 -5.07 1.42
CA LYS A 82 -15.25 -4.91 0.18
C LYS A 82 -15.57 -3.45 -0.15
N GLU A 83 -15.92 -2.64 0.85
CA GLU A 83 -16.23 -1.22 0.65
C GLU A 83 -15.03 -0.45 0.07
N TYR A 84 -13.80 -0.75 0.51
CA TYR A 84 -12.60 -0.13 -0.05
C TYR A 84 -12.41 -0.52 -1.51
N VAL A 85 -12.61 -1.79 -1.84
CA VAL A 85 -12.54 -2.30 -3.22
C VAL A 85 -13.55 -1.62 -4.14
N ASP A 86 -14.80 -1.48 -3.69
CA ASP A 86 -15.84 -0.81 -4.47
C ASP A 86 -15.49 0.67 -4.73
N VAL A 87 -14.99 1.37 -3.70
CA VAL A 87 -14.52 2.76 -3.83
C VAL A 87 -13.28 2.85 -4.73
N ALA A 88 -12.31 1.94 -4.59
CA ALA A 88 -11.10 1.93 -5.41
C ALA A 88 -11.43 1.79 -6.91
N ASN A 89 -12.37 0.90 -7.28
CA ASN A 89 -12.85 0.75 -8.66
C ASN A 89 -13.57 2.02 -9.15
N ALA A 90 -14.42 2.63 -8.33
CA ALA A 90 -15.10 3.87 -8.68
C ALA A 90 -14.10 5.02 -8.94
N LEU A 91 -13.12 5.19 -8.05
CA LEU A 91 -12.07 6.21 -8.19
C LEU A 91 -11.19 5.97 -9.43
N ALA A 92 -10.88 4.71 -9.75
CA ALA A 92 -10.16 4.36 -10.97
C ALA A 92 -10.95 4.77 -12.24
N GLY A 93 -12.26 4.56 -12.23
CA GLY A 93 -13.14 5.02 -13.30
C GLY A 93 -13.15 6.54 -13.44
N MET A 94 -13.22 7.27 -12.34
CA MET A 94 -13.25 8.74 -12.33
C MET A 94 -11.97 9.38 -12.93
N VAL A 95 -10.82 8.70 -12.82
CA VAL A 95 -9.55 9.17 -13.38
C VAL A 95 -9.15 8.47 -14.68
N GLY A 96 -10.05 7.69 -15.29
CA GLY A 96 -9.83 7.04 -16.59
C GLY A 96 -8.80 5.92 -16.59
N LEU A 97 -8.60 5.22 -15.45
CA LEU A 97 -7.59 4.16 -15.32
C LEU A 97 -8.19 2.74 -15.26
N SER A 98 -9.50 2.55 -15.47
CA SER A 98 -10.17 1.23 -15.36
C SER A 98 -9.59 0.15 -16.27
N GLU A 99 -8.95 0.50 -17.38
CA GLU A 99 -8.28 -0.46 -18.27
C GLU A 99 -6.89 -0.88 -17.77
N LYS A 100 -6.33 -0.15 -16.79
CA LYS A 100 -4.98 -0.39 -16.26
C LYS A 100 -4.97 -0.90 -14.83
N VAL A 101 -6.03 -0.64 -14.06
CA VAL A 101 -6.16 -1.08 -12.67
C VAL A 101 -7.48 -1.78 -12.46
N ALA A 102 -7.44 -2.88 -11.68
CA ALA A 102 -8.64 -3.60 -11.26
C ALA A 102 -8.50 -3.99 -9.80
N PHE A 103 -9.59 -3.86 -9.04
CA PHE A 103 -9.58 -4.17 -7.61
C PHE A 103 -10.60 -5.25 -7.30
N ARG A 104 -10.24 -6.17 -6.40
CA ARG A 104 -11.13 -7.23 -5.92
C ARG A 104 -10.94 -7.54 -4.46
N GLN A 105 -12.01 -7.97 -3.80
CA GLN A 105 -11.94 -8.42 -2.43
C GLN A 105 -11.23 -9.77 -2.36
N ALA A 106 -10.14 -9.83 -1.56
CA ALA A 106 -9.42 -11.08 -1.30
C ALA A 106 -8.61 -10.98 -0.01
N SER A 107 -8.29 -12.14 0.56
CA SER A 107 -7.36 -12.25 1.68
C SER A 107 -5.92 -12.27 1.20
N ALA A 108 -5.04 -11.55 1.90
CA ALA A 108 -3.59 -11.61 1.68
C ALA A 108 -2.95 -12.94 2.11
N LEU A 109 -3.70 -13.77 2.86
CA LEU A 109 -3.25 -15.09 3.33
C LEU A 109 -3.68 -16.23 2.42
N GLU A 110 -4.56 -15.96 1.46
CA GLU A 110 -5.06 -16.92 0.46
C GLU A 110 -5.44 -16.15 -0.80
N MET A 111 -4.44 -15.83 -1.61
CA MET A 111 -4.62 -14.98 -2.79
C MET A 111 -5.19 -15.79 -3.96
N PRO A 112 -6.31 -15.36 -4.59
CA PRO A 112 -6.98 -16.10 -5.63
C PRO A 112 -6.31 -15.90 -7.02
N PHE A 113 -5.02 -16.19 -7.08
CA PHE A 113 -4.18 -16.11 -8.28
C PHE A 113 -3.32 -17.35 -8.43
N ASP A 114 -2.98 -17.69 -9.66
CA ASP A 114 -2.04 -18.76 -9.96
C ASP A 114 -0.61 -18.41 -9.52
N ASP A 115 0.22 -19.43 -9.33
CA ASP A 115 1.62 -19.28 -9.01
C ASP A 115 2.35 -18.48 -10.09
N GLY A 116 3.23 -17.58 -9.71
CA GLY A 116 4.07 -16.83 -10.63
C GLY A 116 3.31 -15.91 -11.59
N THR A 117 2.18 -15.37 -11.17
CA THR A 117 1.34 -14.47 -12.00
C THR A 117 1.96 -13.08 -12.17
N PHE A 118 2.57 -12.53 -11.12
CA PHE A 118 2.95 -11.11 -11.07
C PHE A 118 4.45 -10.89 -11.25
N ASP A 119 4.80 -9.81 -11.96
CA ASP A 119 6.16 -9.32 -12.10
C ASP A 119 6.70 -8.74 -10.79
N ALA A 120 5.80 -8.10 -10.04
CA ALA A 120 6.09 -7.56 -8.73
C ALA A 120 4.86 -7.63 -7.83
N VAL A 121 5.10 -7.76 -6.52
CA VAL A 121 4.10 -7.58 -5.47
C VAL A 121 4.47 -6.33 -4.69
N TRP A 122 3.48 -5.48 -4.51
CA TRP A 122 3.54 -4.22 -3.79
C TRP A 122 2.70 -4.28 -2.53
N THR A 123 3.19 -3.71 -1.43
CA THR A 123 2.39 -3.58 -0.22
C THR A 123 2.86 -2.39 0.63
N GLU A 124 1.93 -1.59 1.13
CA GLU A 124 2.21 -0.44 1.99
C GLU A 124 1.29 -0.47 3.21
N HIS A 125 1.87 -0.48 4.41
CA HIS A 125 1.16 -0.50 5.69
C HIS A 125 0.16 -1.66 5.86
N VAL A 126 0.58 -2.88 5.58
CA VAL A 126 -0.28 -4.07 5.65
C VAL A 126 0.21 -5.08 6.68
N GLN A 127 1.52 -5.37 6.69
CA GLN A 127 2.04 -6.48 7.49
C GLN A 127 1.79 -6.31 8.99
N MET A 128 1.70 -5.08 9.52
CA MET A 128 1.43 -4.85 10.92
C MET A 128 0.02 -5.31 11.37
N ASN A 129 -0.90 -5.54 10.45
CA ASN A 129 -2.23 -6.10 10.70
C ASN A 129 -2.33 -7.61 10.43
N ILE A 130 -1.24 -8.26 10.00
CA ILE A 130 -1.19 -9.68 9.67
C ILE A 130 -0.51 -10.45 10.81
N ALA A 131 -1.24 -11.35 11.48
CA ALA A 131 -0.69 -12.17 12.56
C ALA A 131 0.31 -13.22 12.04
N ASP A 132 -0.05 -13.95 10.99
CA ASP A 132 0.79 -14.98 10.37
C ASP A 132 1.66 -14.40 9.25
N LYS A 133 2.83 -13.86 9.63
CA LYS A 133 3.81 -13.32 8.70
C LYS A 133 4.31 -14.37 7.71
N GLN A 134 4.48 -15.60 8.18
CA GLN A 134 4.99 -16.68 7.34
C GLN A 134 4.01 -17.05 6.23
N ALA A 135 2.70 -17.17 6.55
CA ALA A 135 1.67 -17.40 5.55
C ALA A 135 1.58 -16.23 4.57
N PHE A 136 1.62 -14.99 5.06
CA PHE A 136 1.59 -13.79 4.25
C PHE A 136 2.71 -13.73 3.21
N TYR A 137 3.96 -13.85 3.66
CA TYR A 137 5.11 -13.79 2.74
C TYR A 137 5.24 -15.03 1.86
N ARG A 138 4.72 -16.19 2.30
CA ARG A 138 4.64 -17.39 1.45
C ARG A 138 3.69 -17.18 0.27
N GLU A 139 2.51 -16.61 0.51
CA GLU A 139 1.54 -16.29 -0.53
C GLU A 139 2.10 -15.24 -1.50
N ILE A 140 2.76 -14.21 -0.99
CA ILE A 140 3.47 -13.23 -1.84
C ILE A 140 4.50 -13.94 -2.72
N GLY A 141 5.33 -14.83 -2.14
CA GLY A 141 6.32 -15.60 -2.91
C GLY A 141 5.68 -16.51 -3.96
N ARG A 142 4.55 -17.15 -3.63
CA ARG A 142 3.82 -18.03 -4.55
C ARG A 142 3.31 -17.29 -5.78
N VAL A 143 2.68 -16.15 -5.60
CA VAL A 143 2.09 -15.39 -6.71
C VAL A 143 3.10 -14.57 -7.50
N THR A 144 4.30 -14.34 -6.94
CA THR A 144 5.39 -13.64 -7.62
C THR A 144 6.13 -14.59 -8.56
N ARG A 145 6.32 -14.21 -9.82
CA ARG A 145 7.06 -15.03 -10.79
C ARG A 145 8.54 -15.19 -10.38
N PRO A 146 9.23 -16.23 -10.87
CA PRO A 146 10.67 -16.34 -10.66
C PRO A 146 11.41 -15.07 -11.10
N LYS A 147 12.28 -14.54 -10.24
CA LYS A 147 12.99 -13.26 -10.41
C LYS A 147 12.08 -12.02 -10.38
N GLY A 148 10.83 -12.17 -9.99
CA GLY A 148 9.95 -11.05 -9.66
C GLY A 148 10.38 -10.39 -8.34
N MET A 149 9.72 -9.31 -7.96
CA MET A 149 10.12 -8.50 -6.82
C MET A 149 8.99 -8.37 -5.80
N LEU A 150 9.35 -8.37 -4.53
CA LEU A 150 8.51 -7.84 -3.45
C LEU A 150 9.01 -6.43 -3.09
N LEU A 151 8.09 -5.49 -3.05
CA LEU A 151 8.33 -4.09 -2.71
C LEU A 151 7.38 -3.71 -1.59
N PHE A 152 7.92 -3.21 -0.48
CA PHE A 152 7.07 -2.82 0.62
C PHE A 152 7.57 -1.58 1.37
N HIS A 153 6.63 -0.85 1.95
CA HIS A 153 6.83 0.22 2.93
C HIS A 153 5.91 -0.05 4.11
N ASP A 154 6.49 -0.29 5.30
CA ASP A 154 5.70 -0.79 6.42
C ASP A 154 6.19 -0.31 7.78
N ILE A 155 5.38 -0.50 8.81
CA ILE A 155 5.70 -0.16 10.19
C ILE A 155 6.17 -1.41 10.93
N PHE A 156 7.29 -1.28 11.63
CA PHE A 156 7.94 -2.35 12.37
C PHE A 156 7.99 -2.06 13.86
N GLN A 157 8.13 -3.12 14.65
CA GLN A 157 8.41 -3.00 16.07
C GLN A 157 9.78 -2.34 16.28
N GLY A 158 9.79 -1.16 16.86
CA GLY A 158 11.00 -0.45 17.27
C GLY A 158 11.49 -0.89 18.66
N LYS A 159 12.58 -0.22 19.12
CA LYS A 159 13.15 -0.42 20.48
C LYS A 159 12.36 0.28 21.58
N GLY A 160 11.25 0.94 21.25
CA GLY A 160 10.39 1.62 22.21
C GLY A 160 9.64 0.68 23.15
N GLY A 161 8.95 1.24 24.12
CA GLY A 161 8.06 0.52 25.02
C GLY A 161 6.78 0.02 24.32
N PRO A 162 5.80 -0.49 25.09
CA PRO A 162 4.52 -0.93 24.55
C PRO A 162 3.78 0.21 23.88
N LEU A 163 3.00 -0.13 22.83
CA LEU A 163 2.16 0.82 22.14
C LEU A 163 1.01 1.31 23.04
N HIS A 164 0.65 2.56 22.88
CA HIS A 164 -0.56 3.15 23.45
C HIS A 164 -1.63 3.21 22.37
N TYR A 165 -2.71 2.46 22.56
CA TYR A 165 -3.84 2.41 21.64
C TYR A 165 -4.86 3.53 21.91
N PRO A 166 -5.59 4.04 20.89
CA PRO A 166 -5.51 3.61 19.48
C PRO A 166 -4.25 4.09 18.76
N VAL A 167 -3.80 3.30 17.78
CA VAL A 167 -2.76 3.67 16.81
C VAL A 167 -3.39 3.77 15.41
N PRO A 168 -2.74 4.44 14.43
CA PRO A 168 -3.36 4.67 13.11
C PRO A 168 -3.84 3.40 12.37
N TRP A 169 -3.28 2.22 12.68
CA TRP A 169 -3.62 0.94 12.05
C TRP A 169 -4.41 -0.01 12.93
N ALA A 170 -4.64 0.34 14.23
CA ALA A 170 -5.36 -0.55 15.16
C ALA A 170 -5.97 0.23 16.33
N GLU A 171 -7.23 -0.05 16.61
CA GLU A 171 -7.92 0.52 17.79
C GLU A 171 -7.45 -0.15 19.08
N GLU A 172 -7.06 -1.42 19.02
CA GLU A 172 -6.64 -2.22 20.16
C GLU A 172 -5.52 -3.20 19.81
N SER A 173 -4.87 -3.75 20.84
CA SER A 173 -3.71 -4.64 20.67
C SER A 173 -4.03 -5.96 19.97
N SER A 174 -5.28 -6.42 20.02
CA SER A 174 -5.72 -7.69 19.42
C SER A 174 -5.63 -7.74 17.89
N ILE A 175 -5.57 -6.56 17.24
CA ILE A 175 -5.49 -6.40 15.79
C ILE A 175 -4.19 -5.72 15.33
N SER A 176 -3.18 -5.65 16.21
CA SER A 176 -1.86 -5.09 15.92
C SER A 176 -0.77 -6.14 16.14
N PHE A 177 -0.09 -6.51 15.07
CA PHE A 177 0.89 -7.59 15.03
C PHE A 177 2.24 -7.09 14.49
N LEU A 178 2.80 -6.05 15.12
CA LEU A 178 4.12 -5.56 14.75
C LEU A 178 5.18 -6.66 14.92
N ALA A 179 6.07 -6.77 13.96
CA ALA A 179 7.23 -7.63 14.02
C ALA A 179 8.51 -6.79 13.98
N ALA A 180 9.59 -7.28 14.58
CA ALA A 180 10.89 -6.63 14.48
C ALA A 180 11.45 -6.75 13.05
N PRO A 181 12.25 -5.77 12.57
CA PRO A 181 12.86 -5.83 11.25
C PRO A 181 13.64 -7.12 10.98
N ASP A 182 14.42 -7.59 11.95
CA ASP A 182 15.23 -8.81 11.80
C ASP A 182 14.38 -10.09 11.75
N GLU A 183 13.24 -10.12 12.42
CA GLU A 183 12.27 -11.21 12.35
C GLU A 183 11.67 -11.34 10.95
N VAL A 184 11.27 -10.22 10.36
CA VAL A 184 10.72 -10.20 8.99
C VAL A 184 11.80 -10.55 7.97
N ARG A 185 13.03 -10.03 8.12
CA ARG A 185 14.18 -10.43 7.29
C ARG A 185 14.42 -11.93 7.31
N GLY A 186 14.51 -12.52 8.51
CA GLY A 186 14.71 -13.97 8.67
C GLY A 186 13.57 -14.79 8.04
N THR A 187 12.33 -14.31 8.15
CA THR A 187 11.16 -14.94 7.50
C THR A 187 11.30 -14.91 5.98
N LEU A 188 11.63 -13.76 5.40
CA LEU A 188 11.82 -13.61 3.95
C LEU A 188 12.95 -14.50 3.43
N GLU A 189 14.10 -14.51 4.08
CA GLU A 189 15.26 -15.34 3.72
C GLU A 189 14.93 -16.84 3.81
N THR A 190 14.20 -17.27 4.83
CA THR A 190 13.74 -18.66 5.00
C THR A 190 12.79 -19.08 3.88
N LEU A 191 12.00 -18.16 3.35
CA LEU A 191 11.10 -18.37 2.22
C LEU A 191 11.78 -18.24 0.85
N GLY A 192 13.09 -17.99 0.82
CA GLY A 192 13.89 -17.96 -0.40
C GLY A 192 13.97 -16.58 -1.07
N PHE A 193 13.50 -15.51 -0.42
CA PHE A 193 13.71 -14.16 -0.93
C PHE A 193 15.16 -13.72 -0.78
N VAL A 194 15.66 -12.99 -1.77
CA VAL A 194 16.97 -12.32 -1.70
C VAL A 194 16.70 -10.83 -1.44
N ILE A 195 17.18 -10.34 -0.31
CA ILE A 195 17.00 -8.94 0.09
C ILE A 195 18.05 -8.09 -0.62
N HIS A 196 17.62 -7.28 -1.58
CA HIS A 196 18.49 -6.38 -2.33
C HIS A 196 18.66 -5.02 -1.66
N ASP A 197 17.61 -4.53 -1.02
CA ASP A 197 17.61 -3.21 -0.39
C ASP A 197 16.72 -3.24 0.86
N TRP A 198 17.18 -2.63 1.94
CA TRP A 198 16.43 -2.49 3.19
C TRP A 198 16.80 -1.17 3.84
N VAL A 199 15.89 -0.22 3.84
CA VAL A 199 16.15 1.14 4.30
C VAL A 199 15.24 1.50 5.45
N ASP A 200 15.83 1.90 6.58
CA ASP A 200 15.11 2.49 7.69
C ASP A 200 14.74 3.94 7.36
N LYS A 201 13.45 4.25 7.39
CA LYS A 201 12.87 5.57 7.15
C LYS A 201 12.23 6.18 8.40
N SER A 202 12.54 5.66 9.56
CA SER A 202 11.95 6.09 10.84
C SER A 202 12.10 7.59 11.07
N GLU A 203 13.28 8.15 10.83
CA GLU A 203 13.53 9.59 11.02
C GLU A 203 12.68 10.45 10.06
N ALA A 204 12.68 10.11 8.77
CA ALA A 204 11.86 10.80 7.77
C ALA A 204 10.37 10.68 8.04
N SER A 205 9.92 9.51 8.51
CA SER A 205 8.54 9.25 8.89
C SER A 205 8.13 10.08 10.11
N LEU A 206 8.97 10.15 11.12
CA LEU A 206 8.74 10.98 12.31
C LEU A 206 8.62 12.46 11.95
N GLN A 207 9.54 12.97 11.14
CA GLN A 207 9.52 14.38 10.69
C GLN A 207 8.23 14.69 9.90
N TRP A 208 7.81 13.77 9.04
CA TRP A 208 6.56 13.90 8.28
C TRP A 208 5.33 13.97 9.21
N ILE A 209 5.26 13.08 10.23
CA ILE A 209 4.17 13.06 11.21
C ILE A 209 4.13 14.37 12.01
N VAL A 210 5.28 14.84 12.50
CA VAL A 210 5.38 16.11 13.24
C VAL A 210 4.86 17.27 12.39
N THR A 211 5.30 17.35 11.14
CA THR A 211 4.85 18.39 10.20
C THR A 211 3.34 18.32 9.92
N ALA A 212 2.79 17.11 9.79
CA ALA A 212 1.34 16.91 9.58
C ALA A 212 0.53 17.38 10.80
N ILE A 213 0.99 17.05 12.02
CA ILE A 213 0.34 17.50 13.27
C ILE A 213 0.41 19.03 13.41
N GLU A 214 1.52 19.66 13.06
CA GLU A 214 1.66 21.12 13.09
C GLU A 214 0.66 21.80 12.16
N LYS A 215 0.48 21.28 10.94
CA LYS A 215 -0.50 21.80 9.98
C LYS A 215 -1.94 21.73 10.50
N LEU A 216 -2.29 20.62 11.18
CA LEU A 216 -3.63 20.45 11.74
C LEU A 216 -3.93 21.40 12.93
N LYS A 217 -2.92 21.93 13.61
CA LYS A 217 -3.09 22.91 14.71
C LYS A 217 -3.33 24.33 14.22
N VAL A 218 -3.05 24.62 12.97
CA VAL A 218 -3.12 25.96 12.37
C VAL A 218 -4.35 26.13 11.47
N SER A 219 -5.00 25.03 11.11
CA SER A 219 -6.26 25.00 10.33
C SER A 219 -7.47 25.00 11.25
#